data_1d1d5468443db4c9c5d3a8fac6cc39bf
#
_entry.id   1d1d5468443db4c9c5d3a8fac6cc39bf
#
_cell.length_a   1.000
_cell.length_b   1.000
_cell.length_c   1.000
_cell.angle_alpha   90.00
_cell.angle_beta   90.00
_cell.angle_gamma   90.00
#
_symmetry.space_group_name_H-M   'P 1'
#
loop_
_entity.id
_entity.type
_entity.pdbx_description
1 polymer ?
#
loop_
_entity_poly.entity_id
_entity_poly.type
_entity_poly.pdbx_seq_one_letter_code
_entity_poly.pdbx_strand_id
1 'polypeptide(L)'
;MTIPNPIDVYYCLKPIKYKQITIEEQQRVFGELIAQGTPFFAGRIGMNETRSMRYLAFGYKDKYPYCLKQLCECAGFFPEDVSLLERYKQIEIEALNNVDFLLRLNGRGENYLVKKYCKKDVQFANALGGYGVDLPWTKHLKGKKVLVIHPFAETIMSQYQKREFLFPDNPDILPEFELHTIKAVQTIAGQKDDRFNNWFEALEWMQNETLKIDYDIALIGCGAYGFPLGSFCKNQGKIAVHIGGDLQMLFGIIGQRWLKYERVQGQINEYWVKPDKADIPVNAQLVENACYW
;
A
#
# COMPACT_ATOMS: atom_id res chain seq x y z
N MET A 1 -28.49 -17.86 -6.03
CA MET A 1 -27.94 -16.52 -6.30
C MET A 1 -28.68 -15.54 -5.41
N THR A 2 -28.03 -14.99 -4.40
CA THR A 2 -28.62 -13.92 -3.58
C THR A 2 -28.70 -12.66 -4.46
N ILE A 3 -29.91 -12.15 -4.66
CA ILE A 3 -30.12 -10.89 -5.39
C ILE A 3 -29.44 -9.78 -4.57
N PRO A 4 -28.52 -9.01 -5.14
CA PRO A 4 -27.89 -7.91 -4.41
C PRO A 4 -28.97 -6.96 -3.90
N ASN A 5 -28.87 -6.56 -2.62
CA ASN A 5 -29.77 -5.56 -2.07
C ASN A 5 -29.69 -4.29 -2.95
N PRO A 6 -30.83 -3.73 -3.41
CA PRO A 6 -30.84 -2.51 -4.23
C PRO A 6 -30.06 -1.34 -3.62
N ILE A 7 -30.02 -1.26 -2.29
CA ILE A 7 -29.23 -0.25 -1.56
C ILE A 7 -27.74 -0.45 -1.80
N ASP A 8 -27.26 -1.69 -1.85
CA ASP A 8 -25.86 -2.02 -2.08
C ASP A 8 -25.44 -1.66 -3.50
N VAL A 9 -26.30 -1.95 -4.47
CA VAL A 9 -26.10 -1.57 -5.86
C VAL A 9 -26.05 -0.04 -5.98
N TYR A 10 -26.98 0.66 -5.33
CA TYR A 10 -27.03 2.11 -5.33
C TYR A 10 -25.74 2.74 -4.79
N TYR A 11 -25.25 2.32 -3.62
CA TYR A 11 -24.04 2.88 -3.03
C TYR A 11 -22.75 2.47 -3.76
N CYS A 12 -22.74 1.32 -4.43
CA CYS A 12 -21.60 0.92 -5.27
C CYS A 12 -21.53 1.72 -6.58
N LEU A 13 -22.67 2.17 -7.10
CA LEU A 13 -22.77 2.86 -8.39
C LEU A 13 -22.83 4.38 -8.25
N LYS A 14 -23.23 4.90 -7.09
CA LYS A 14 -23.34 6.35 -6.89
C LYS A 14 -21.95 6.99 -6.83
N PRO A 15 -21.58 7.85 -7.79
CA PRO A 15 -20.33 8.57 -7.70
C PRO A 15 -20.32 9.42 -6.44
N ILE A 16 -19.20 9.38 -5.72
CA ILE A 16 -18.97 10.29 -4.61
C ILE A 16 -18.59 11.63 -5.22
N LYS A 17 -19.33 12.67 -4.95
CA LYS A 17 -18.97 14.05 -5.32
C LYS A 17 -17.93 14.60 -4.32
N TYR A 18 -16.76 14.02 -4.30
CA TYR A 18 -15.63 14.57 -3.57
C TYR A 18 -14.67 15.27 -4.56
N LYS A 19 -14.11 16.37 -4.14
CA LYS A 19 -13.04 17.02 -4.90
C LYS A 19 -11.81 16.13 -4.84
N GLN A 20 -11.46 15.51 -5.96
CA GLN A 20 -10.16 14.88 -6.11
C GLN A 20 -9.13 15.98 -6.33
N ILE A 21 -8.06 16.00 -5.54
CA ILE A 21 -6.96 16.91 -5.76
C ILE A 21 -6.21 16.53 -7.05
N THR A 22 -5.72 17.52 -7.79
CA THR A 22 -4.90 17.28 -8.97
C THR A 22 -3.57 16.64 -8.58
N ILE A 23 -2.85 16.09 -9.55
CA ILE A 23 -1.52 15.50 -9.29
C ILE A 23 -0.58 16.59 -8.75
N GLU A 24 -0.58 17.77 -9.32
CA GLU A 24 0.24 18.90 -8.93
C GLU A 24 -0.11 19.37 -7.50
N GLU A 25 -1.40 19.48 -7.19
CA GLU A 25 -1.87 19.82 -5.86
C GLU A 25 -1.45 18.76 -4.83
N GLN A 26 -1.56 17.47 -5.18
CA GLN A 26 -1.10 16.37 -4.34
C GLN A 26 0.41 16.44 -4.07
N GLN A 27 1.22 16.66 -5.11
CA GLN A 27 2.66 16.79 -4.97
C GLN A 27 3.02 17.94 -4.02
N ARG A 28 2.36 19.08 -4.17
CA ARG A 28 2.56 20.26 -3.31
C ARG A 28 2.13 19.99 -1.87
N VAL A 29 0.91 19.49 -1.65
CA VAL A 29 0.36 19.27 -0.30
C VAL A 29 1.17 18.21 0.46
N PHE A 30 1.49 17.09 -0.18
CA PHE A 30 2.31 16.05 0.47
C PHE A 30 3.70 16.61 0.81
N GLY A 31 4.30 17.34 -0.13
CA GLY A 31 5.60 17.96 0.08
C GLY A 31 5.61 18.95 1.26
N GLU A 32 4.61 19.80 1.36
CA GLU A 32 4.46 20.76 2.46
C GLU A 32 4.30 20.07 3.82
N LEU A 33 3.41 19.05 3.90
CA LEU A 33 3.20 18.30 5.13
C LEU A 33 4.46 17.54 5.57
N ILE A 34 5.19 16.92 4.62
CA ILE A 34 6.45 16.23 4.90
C ILE A 34 7.51 17.22 5.37
N ALA A 35 7.64 18.37 4.72
CA ALA A 35 8.61 19.40 5.10
C ALA A 35 8.35 19.92 6.52
N GLN A 36 7.08 20.10 6.89
CA GLN A 36 6.65 20.54 8.22
C GLN A 36 6.72 19.45 9.29
N GLY A 37 6.86 18.18 8.90
CA GLY A 37 6.77 17.04 9.82
C GLY A 37 5.36 16.83 10.39
N THR A 38 4.33 17.31 9.69
CA THR A 38 2.94 17.17 10.14
C THR A 38 2.46 15.74 9.92
N PRO A 39 2.05 15.00 10.96
CA PRO A 39 1.58 13.63 10.83
C PRO A 39 0.35 13.52 9.92
N PHE A 40 0.42 12.63 8.94
CA PHE A 40 -0.72 12.25 8.11
C PHE A 40 -0.59 10.81 7.63
N PHE A 41 -1.72 10.23 7.23
CA PHE A 41 -1.76 8.93 6.56
C PHE A 41 -2.37 9.07 5.17
N ALA A 42 -1.54 8.82 4.15
CA ALA A 42 -1.98 8.63 2.77
C ALA A 42 -1.90 7.15 2.42
N GLY A 43 -2.99 6.56 1.97
CA GLY A 43 -2.98 5.12 1.69
C GLY A 43 -4.02 4.69 0.68
N ARG A 44 -3.81 3.49 0.12
CA ARG A 44 -4.76 2.83 -0.77
C ARG A 44 -5.18 1.48 -0.21
N ILE A 45 -6.44 1.13 -0.40
CA ILE A 45 -6.91 -0.23 -0.20
C ILE A 45 -6.80 -0.96 -1.53
N GLY A 46 -6.19 -2.14 -1.54
CA GLY A 46 -6.07 -2.96 -2.74
C GLY A 46 -7.43 -3.36 -3.32
N MET A 47 -7.46 -3.77 -4.59
CA MET A 47 -8.70 -4.13 -5.28
C MET A 47 -9.40 -5.35 -4.66
N ASN A 48 -8.61 -6.34 -4.21
CA ASN A 48 -9.15 -7.55 -3.58
C ASN A 48 -9.63 -7.28 -2.16
N GLU A 49 -8.89 -6.45 -1.41
CA GLU A 49 -9.27 -5.97 -0.08
C GLU A 49 -10.57 -5.15 -0.16
N THR A 50 -10.65 -4.19 -1.08
CA THR A 50 -11.89 -3.39 -1.31
C THR A 50 -13.09 -4.27 -1.62
N ARG A 51 -12.92 -5.28 -2.48
CA ARG A 51 -13.99 -6.22 -2.85
C ARG A 51 -14.43 -7.05 -1.65
N SER A 52 -13.47 -7.57 -0.89
CA SER A 52 -13.73 -8.37 0.30
C SER A 52 -14.40 -7.53 1.38
N MET A 53 -13.86 -6.36 1.68
CA MET A 53 -14.44 -5.42 2.65
C MET A 53 -15.89 -5.04 2.33
N ARG A 54 -16.22 -4.87 1.05
CA ARG A 54 -17.62 -4.63 0.64
C ARG A 54 -18.53 -5.78 1.05
N TYR A 55 -18.17 -7.03 0.75
CA TYR A 55 -18.99 -8.19 1.10
C TYR A 55 -19.11 -8.38 2.62
N LEU A 56 -18.00 -8.18 3.33
CA LEU A 56 -17.97 -8.23 4.79
C LEU A 56 -18.85 -7.12 5.42
N ALA A 57 -18.76 -5.90 4.88
CA ALA A 57 -19.54 -4.77 5.35
C ALA A 57 -21.04 -4.91 5.14
N PHE A 58 -21.45 -5.63 4.09
CA PHE A 58 -22.86 -5.96 3.83
C PHE A 58 -23.35 -7.22 4.55
N GLY A 59 -22.43 -7.98 5.17
CA GLY A 59 -22.79 -9.22 5.87
C GLY A 59 -23.18 -10.36 4.93
N TYR A 60 -22.67 -10.38 3.70
CA TYR A 60 -22.94 -11.47 2.73
C TYR A 60 -22.13 -12.71 3.07
N LYS A 61 -22.59 -13.45 4.07
CA LYS A 61 -21.88 -14.63 4.60
C LYS A 61 -21.60 -15.71 3.54
N ASP A 62 -22.47 -15.83 2.54
CA ASP A 62 -22.26 -16.73 1.38
C ASP A 62 -21.03 -16.36 0.52
N LYS A 63 -20.55 -15.13 0.63
CA LYS A 63 -19.34 -14.64 -0.04
C LYS A 63 -18.06 -14.74 0.80
N TYR A 64 -18.16 -15.07 2.07
CA TYR A 64 -17.01 -15.10 2.98
C TYR A 64 -15.91 -16.09 2.53
N PRO A 65 -16.23 -17.33 2.07
CA PRO A 65 -15.20 -18.22 1.54
C PRO A 65 -14.47 -17.64 0.32
N TYR A 66 -15.20 -16.95 -0.57
CA TYR A 66 -14.60 -16.27 -1.71
C TYR A 66 -13.68 -15.11 -1.26
N CYS A 67 -14.13 -14.29 -0.30
CA CYS A 67 -13.32 -13.20 0.24
C CYS A 67 -12.03 -13.71 0.86
N LEU A 68 -12.14 -14.75 1.67
CA LEU A 68 -11.00 -15.38 2.33
C LEU A 68 -9.97 -15.88 1.32
N LYS A 69 -10.42 -16.63 0.32
CA LYS A 69 -9.53 -17.10 -0.75
C LYS A 69 -8.80 -15.96 -1.44
N GLN A 70 -9.49 -14.87 -1.81
CA GLN A 70 -8.87 -13.72 -2.46
C GLN A 70 -7.86 -13.01 -1.55
N LEU A 71 -8.17 -12.88 -0.27
CA LEU A 71 -7.26 -12.27 0.71
C LEU A 71 -6.01 -13.12 0.93
N CYS A 72 -6.16 -14.44 1.02
CA CYS A 72 -5.02 -15.37 1.20
C CYS A 72 -4.13 -15.41 -0.04
N GLU A 73 -4.72 -15.57 -1.23
CA GLU A 73 -3.95 -15.71 -2.47
C GLU A 73 -3.28 -14.39 -2.89
N CYS A 74 -4.00 -13.26 -2.82
CA CYS A 74 -3.57 -12.02 -3.46
C CYS A 74 -3.12 -10.91 -2.49
N ALA A 75 -3.37 -11.05 -1.19
CA ALA A 75 -3.13 -9.97 -0.23
C ALA A 75 -2.29 -10.41 0.99
N GLY A 76 -2.02 -11.70 1.14
CA GLY A 76 -1.17 -12.24 2.20
C GLY A 76 -1.90 -12.47 3.53
N PHE A 77 -3.23 -12.55 3.54
CA PHE A 77 -3.98 -12.93 4.73
C PHE A 77 -3.82 -14.44 5.03
N PHE A 78 -3.74 -14.82 6.30
CA PHE A 78 -3.64 -16.22 6.75
C PHE A 78 -4.03 -16.39 8.22
N PRO A 79 -4.34 -17.61 8.68
CA PRO A 79 -4.63 -18.80 7.89
C PRO A 79 -5.95 -18.69 7.13
N GLU A 80 -6.27 -19.68 6.31
CA GLU A 80 -7.55 -19.73 5.59
C GLU A 80 -8.69 -20.16 6.55
N ASP A 81 -9.08 -19.20 7.43
CA ASP A 81 -10.12 -19.36 8.44
C ASP A 81 -11.15 -18.21 8.36
N VAL A 82 -12.38 -18.56 8.01
CA VAL A 82 -13.51 -17.62 7.86
C VAL A 82 -13.81 -16.88 9.15
N SER A 83 -13.59 -17.49 10.33
CA SER A 83 -13.87 -16.87 11.63
C SER A 83 -13.04 -15.62 11.89
N LEU A 84 -11.90 -15.46 11.21
CA LEU A 84 -10.99 -14.33 11.34
C LEU A 84 -11.42 -13.09 10.54
N LEU A 85 -12.34 -13.24 9.58
CA LEU A 85 -12.73 -12.17 8.66
C LEU A 85 -13.42 -10.99 9.36
N GLU A 86 -14.16 -11.23 10.43
CA GLU A 86 -14.81 -10.14 11.17
C GLU A 86 -13.79 -9.27 11.90
N ARG A 87 -12.73 -9.87 12.46
CA ARG A 87 -11.61 -9.13 13.08
C ARG A 87 -10.83 -8.35 12.02
N TYR A 88 -10.55 -8.97 10.86
CA TYR A 88 -9.92 -8.29 9.72
C TYR A 88 -10.71 -7.06 9.30
N LYS A 89 -12.03 -7.22 9.10
CA LYS A 89 -12.93 -6.12 8.74
C LYS A 89 -12.83 -4.95 9.74
N GLN A 90 -12.79 -5.25 11.04
CA GLN A 90 -12.73 -4.20 12.06
C GLN A 90 -11.42 -3.39 11.97
N ILE A 91 -10.30 -4.05 11.78
CA ILE A 91 -8.98 -3.38 11.60
C ILE A 91 -8.99 -2.48 10.37
N GLU A 92 -9.55 -2.96 9.25
CA GLU A 92 -9.65 -2.15 8.02
C GLU A 92 -10.58 -0.95 8.19
N ILE A 93 -11.69 -1.09 8.94
CA ILE A 93 -12.61 0.02 9.27
C ILE A 93 -11.90 1.08 10.11
N GLU A 94 -11.12 0.68 11.10
CA GLU A 94 -10.34 1.60 11.92
C GLU A 94 -9.32 2.38 11.09
N ALA A 95 -8.63 1.70 10.16
CA ALA A 95 -7.70 2.34 9.25
C ALA A 95 -8.40 3.30 8.27
N LEU A 96 -9.58 2.92 7.75
CA LEU A 96 -10.41 3.80 6.91
C LEU A 96 -10.86 5.07 7.65
N ASN A 97 -11.20 4.94 8.92
CA ASN A 97 -11.59 6.10 9.73
C ASN A 97 -10.40 7.02 10.04
N ASN A 98 -9.17 6.53 9.92
CA ASN A 98 -7.95 7.28 10.25
C ASN A 98 -7.23 7.88 9.02
N VAL A 99 -7.52 7.41 7.81
CA VAL A 99 -6.86 7.89 6.59
C VAL A 99 -7.20 9.37 6.32
N ASP A 100 -6.20 10.17 5.96
CA ASP A 100 -6.38 11.58 5.58
C ASP A 100 -6.45 11.75 4.06
N PHE A 101 -5.64 10.98 3.33
CA PHE A 101 -5.63 10.97 1.86
C PHE A 101 -5.86 9.54 1.37
N LEU A 102 -7.04 9.29 0.82
CA LEU A 102 -7.29 8.01 0.18
C LEU A 102 -6.80 8.05 -1.28
N LEU A 103 -5.79 7.21 -1.56
CA LEU A 103 -5.21 7.02 -2.88
C LEU A 103 -6.12 6.06 -3.66
N ARG A 104 -7.02 6.61 -4.46
CA ARG A 104 -8.11 5.85 -5.05
C ARG A 104 -7.68 4.92 -6.17
N LEU A 105 -8.12 3.67 -6.10
CA LEU A 105 -8.04 2.69 -7.19
C LEU A 105 -9.37 2.57 -7.97
N ASN A 106 -10.44 3.25 -7.50
CA ASN A 106 -11.79 3.20 -8.07
C ASN A 106 -12.38 1.77 -8.12
N GLY A 107 -12.00 0.94 -7.16
CA GLY A 107 -12.50 -0.42 -7.02
C GLY A 107 -14.00 -0.46 -6.75
N ARG A 108 -14.68 -1.52 -7.26
CA ARG A 108 -16.11 -1.70 -7.02
C ARG A 108 -16.39 -1.88 -5.52
N GLY A 109 -17.09 -0.94 -4.94
CA GLY A 109 -17.42 -0.88 -3.50
C GLY A 109 -16.60 0.14 -2.71
N GLU A 110 -15.54 0.70 -3.26
CA GLU A 110 -14.72 1.71 -2.60
C GLU A 110 -15.56 2.93 -2.20
N ASN A 111 -16.45 3.41 -3.09
CA ASN A 111 -17.36 4.51 -2.78
C ASN A 111 -18.26 4.25 -1.54
N TYR A 112 -18.71 3.01 -1.37
CA TYR A 112 -19.49 2.64 -0.19
C TYR A 112 -18.63 2.67 1.07
N LEU A 113 -17.43 2.07 1.03
CA LEU A 113 -16.51 2.03 2.17
C LEU A 113 -16.13 3.44 2.61
N VAL A 114 -15.78 4.29 1.65
CA VAL A 114 -15.46 5.69 1.92
C VAL A 114 -16.63 6.41 2.60
N LYS A 115 -17.81 6.34 2.01
CA LYS A 115 -18.99 7.05 2.53
C LYS A 115 -19.38 6.59 3.93
N LYS A 116 -19.14 5.32 4.24
CA LYS A 116 -19.56 4.73 5.50
C LYS A 116 -18.52 4.84 6.60
N TYR A 117 -17.24 4.74 6.26
CA TYR A 117 -16.18 4.55 7.25
C TYR A 117 -15.10 5.62 7.25
N CYS A 118 -14.89 6.38 6.17
CA CYS A 118 -13.93 7.47 6.20
C CYS A 118 -14.47 8.71 6.91
N LYS A 119 -13.56 9.53 7.40
CA LYS A 119 -13.89 10.87 7.92
C LYS A 119 -14.53 11.73 6.84
N LYS A 120 -15.27 12.76 7.25
CA LYS A 120 -15.94 13.68 6.31
C LYS A 120 -14.96 14.56 5.52
N ASP A 121 -13.79 14.80 6.08
CA ASP A 121 -12.72 15.64 5.54
C ASP A 121 -11.63 14.85 4.80
N VAL A 122 -11.81 13.52 4.65
CA VAL A 122 -10.90 12.70 3.84
C VAL A 122 -10.74 13.30 2.44
N GLN A 123 -9.48 13.43 2.01
CA GLN A 123 -9.16 13.91 0.68
C GLN A 123 -8.88 12.73 -0.26
N PHE A 124 -9.19 12.93 -1.55
CA PHE A 124 -8.93 11.92 -2.58
C PHE A 124 -7.73 12.34 -3.41
N ALA A 125 -6.79 11.42 -3.53
CA ALA A 125 -5.57 11.61 -4.26
C ALA A 125 -5.33 10.45 -5.24
N ASN A 126 -4.37 10.61 -6.13
CA ASN A 126 -3.98 9.56 -7.05
C ASN A 126 -2.97 8.61 -6.40
N ALA A 127 -3.05 7.33 -6.75
CA ALA A 127 -2.06 6.34 -6.31
C ALA A 127 -0.77 6.52 -7.11
N LEU A 128 0.12 7.41 -6.67
CA LEU A 128 1.36 7.71 -7.37
C LEU A 128 2.58 7.57 -6.45
N GLY A 129 3.60 6.87 -6.95
CA GLY A 129 4.97 7.13 -6.55
C GLY A 129 5.43 8.50 -7.03
N GLY A 130 6.58 8.97 -6.57
CA GLY A 130 7.13 10.27 -7.00
C GLY A 130 7.67 10.29 -8.43
N TYR A 131 7.96 9.13 -9.00
CA TYR A 131 8.53 8.98 -10.34
C TYR A 131 7.54 9.38 -11.44
N GLY A 132 8.06 10.02 -12.48
CA GLY A 132 7.27 10.42 -13.65
C GLY A 132 6.51 11.74 -13.49
N VAL A 133 6.84 12.56 -12.50
CA VAL A 133 6.36 13.95 -12.35
C VAL A 133 7.54 14.90 -12.19
N ASP A 134 7.39 16.12 -12.70
CA ASP A 134 8.48 17.11 -12.71
C ASP A 134 8.87 17.57 -11.31
N LEU A 135 7.90 17.63 -10.39
CA LEU A 135 8.09 18.05 -9.00
C LEU A 135 7.56 16.99 -8.04
N PRO A 136 8.28 15.88 -7.84
CA PRO A 136 7.80 14.81 -6.99
C PRO A 136 7.78 15.24 -5.50
N TRP A 137 6.74 14.83 -4.77
CA TRP A 137 6.68 15.04 -3.33
C TRP A 137 7.86 14.38 -2.60
N THR A 138 8.42 13.35 -3.20
CA THR A 138 9.55 12.58 -2.66
C THR A 138 10.82 13.42 -2.49
N LYS A 139 10.97 14.54 -3.20
CA LYS A 139 12.10 15.47 -2.98
C LYS A 139 12.18 15.97 -1.53
N HIS A 140 11.05 16.03 -0.82
CA HIS A 140 10.97 16.44 0.59
C HIS A 140 11.40 15.34 1.58
N LEU A 141 11.75 14.16 1.08
CA LEU A 141 12.41 13.11 1.88
C LEU A 141 13.87 13.44 2.16
N LYS A 142 14.46 14.39 1.41
CA LYS A 142 15.87 14.76 1.57
C LYS A 142 16.20 15.13 3.02
N GLY A 143 17.19 14.42 3.58
CA GLY A 143 17.66 14.63 4.95
C GLY A 143 16.71 14.11 6.04
N LYS A 144 15.62 13.43 5.70
CA LYS A 144 14.70 12.79 6.66
C LYS A 144 15.19 11.40 7.04
N LYS A 145 14.64 10.86 8.14
CA LYS A 145 14.73 9.45 8.49
C LYS A 145 13.54 8.72 7.87
N VAL A 146 13.78 7.92 6.85
CA VAL A 146 12.75 7.24 6.07
C VAL A 146 12.74 5.76 6.40
N LEU A 147 11.63 5.26 6.92
CA LEU A 147 11.40 3.84 7.13
C LEU A 147 10.67 3.25 5.92
N VAL A 148 11.25 2.23 5.29
CA VAL A 148 10.61 1.48 4.21
C VAL A 148 10.16 0.11 4.73
N ILE A 149 8.87 -0.20 4.62
CA ILE A 149 8.29 -1.49 5.01
C ILE A 149 7.88 -2.22 3.74
N HIS A 150 8.69 -3.19 3.32
CA HIS A 150 8.50 -3.90 2.05
C HIS A 150 9.08 -5.32 2.10
N PRO A 151 8.51 -6.32 1.40
CA PRO A 151 9.11 -7.66 1.32
C PRO A 151 10.54 -7.67 0.74
N PHE A 152 10.84 -6.74 -0.18
CA PHE A 152 12.13 -6.61 -0.85
C PHE A 152 13.11 -5.68 -0.12
N ALA A 153 13.11 -5.69 1.20
CA ALA A 153 13.91 -4.77 2.02
C ALA A 153 15.40 -4.79 1.68
N GLU A 154 15.98 -5.97 1.46
CA GLU A 154 17.40 -6.14 1.14
C GLU A 154 17.73 -5.59 -0.27
N THR A 155 16.87 -5.89 -1.26
CA THR A 155 17.00 -5.33 -2.61
C THR A 155 16.86 -3.80 -2.57
N ILE A 156 15.94 -3.27 -1.79
CA ILE A 156 15.75 -1.82 -1.60
C ILE A 156 17.02 -1.18 -1.02
N MET A 157 17.61 -1.76 0.04
CA MET A 157 18.86 -1.26 0.61
C MET A 157 19.99 -1.24 -0.41
N SER A 158 20.14 -2.33 -1.18
CA SER A 158 21.15 -2.42 -2.23
C SER A 158 20.96 -1.39 -3.35
N GLN A 159 19.71 -1.20 -3.79
CA GLN A 159 19.38 -0.24 -4.84
C GLN A 159 19.53 1.21 -4.36
N TYR A 160 19.20 1.49 -3.10
CA TYR A 160 19.37 2.82 -2.55
C TYR A 160 20.84 3.30 -2.56
N GLN A 161 21.79 2.40 -2.45
CA GLN A 161 23.23 2.74 -2.60
C GLN A 161 23.56 3.25 -4.02
N LYS A 162 22.71 2.95 -5.00
CA LYS A 162 22.85 3.36 -6.40
C LYS A 162 21.85 4.46 -6.77
N ARG A 163 21.20 5.12 -5.80
CA ARG A 163 20.10 6.07 -6.01
C ARG A 163 20.38 7.13 -7.08
N GLU A 164 21.64 7.61 -7.16
CA GLU A 164 22.05 8.65 -8.09
C GLU A 164 21.97 8.22 -9.57
N PHE A 165 22.01 6.89 -9.82
CA PHE A 165 21.94 6.31 -11.15
C PHE A 165 20.54 5.84 -11.54
N LEU A 166 19.60 5.72 -10.56
CA LEU A 166 18.26 5.21 -10.84
C LEU A 166 17.38 6.22 -11.59
N PHE A 167 17.57 7.50 -11.31
CA PHE A 167 16.79 8.59 -11.92
C PHE A 167 17.73 9.76 -12.28
N PRO A 168 18.67 9.57 -13.22
CA PRO A 168 19.72 10.59 -13.49
C PRO A 168 19.15 11.91 -14.00
N ASP A 169 18.02 11.87 -14.72
CA ASP A 169 17.37 13.07 -15.26
C ASP A 169 16.54 13.83 -14.22
N ASN A 170 16.17 13.18 -13.11
CA ASN A 170 15.42 13.80 -12.01
C ASN A 170 15.81 13.20 -10.65
N PRO A 171 16.93 13.62 -10.05
CA PRO A 171 17.40 13.09 -8.77
C PRO A 171 16.47 13.39 -7.58
N ASP A 172 15.51 14.31 -7.74
CA ASP A 172 14.50 14.60 -6.73
C ASP A 172 13.48 13.47 -6.54
N ILE A 173 13.44 12.50 -7.45
CA ILE A 173 12.58 11.30 -7.30
C ILE A 173 13.04 10.45 -6.12
N LEU A 174 14.37 10.21 -5.99
CA LEU A 174 14.96 9.43 -4.90
C LEU A 174 16.15 10.18 -4.29
N PRO A 175 15.89 11.25 -3.50
CA PRO A 175 16.94 12.06 -2.91
C PRO A 175 17.67 11.32 -1.80
N GLU A 176 18.72 11.94 -1.28
CA GLU A 176 19.47 11.42 -0.14
C GLU A 176 18.68 11.60 1.17
N PHE A 177 18.52 10.49 1.91
CA PHE A 177 17.88 10.44 3.23
C PHE A 177 18.48 9.30 4.08
N GLU A 178 18.22 9.27 5.37
CA GLU A 178 18.60 8.16 6.23
C GLU A 178 17.59 7.01 6.04
N LEU A 179 18.03 5.92 5.38
CA LEU A 179 17.16 4.78 5.09
C LEU A 179 17.19 3.75 6.21
N HIS A 180 16.01 3.45 6.74
CA HIS A 180 15.73 2.28 7.58
C HIS A 180 14.78 1.33 6.84
N THR A 181 14.89 0.03 7.06
CA THR A 181 14.00 -0.95 6.43
C THR A 181 13.48 -1.95 7.45
N ILE A 182 12.22 -2.38 7.25
CA ILE A 182 11.65 -3.58 7.85
C ILE A 182 11.31 -4.53 6.71
N LYS A 183 11.86 -5.76 6.74
CA LYS A 183 11.44 -6.81 5.83
C LYS A 183 10.02 -7.22 6.22
N ALA A 184 9.05 -6.79 5.42
CA ALA A 184 7.65 -7.10 5.67
C ALA A 184 7.41 -8.62 5.56
N VAL A 185 6.49 -9.10 6.40
CA VAL A 185 6.00 -10.48 6.31
C VAL A 185 5.35 -10.69 4.95
N GLN A 186 5.76 -11.73 4.22
CA GLN A 186 5.27 -12.05 2.89
C GLN A 186 4.54 -13.40 2.90
N THR A 187 3.24 -13.36 3.10
CA THR A 187 2.36 -14.55 3.11
C THR A 187 1.42 -14.60 1.91
N ILE A 188 1.71 -13.80 0.87
CA ILE A 188 1.01 -13.82 -0.41
C ILE A 188 1.22 -15.14 -1.16
N ALA A 189 0.31 -15.50 -2.05
CA ALA A 189 0.36 -16.74 -2.82
C ALA A 189 0.31 -18.02 -1.95
N GLY A 190 -0.33 -17.94 -0.77
CA GLY A 190 -0.43 -19.06 0.17
C GLY A 190 0.88 -19.40 0.86
N GLN A 191 1.88 -18.53 0.79
CA GLN A 191 3.14 -18.72 1.52
C GLN A 191 2.88 -18.63 3.03
N LYS A 192 3.62 -19.40 3.81
CA LYS A 192 3.57 -19.38 5.28
C LYS A 192 4.82 -18.73 5.84
N ASP A 193 4.66 -18.11 6.98
CA ASP A 193 5.75 -17.67 7.84
C ASP A 193 5.56 -18.33 9.21
N ASP A 194 6.38 -19.33 9.51
CA ASP A 194 6.23 -20.17 10.69
C ASP A 194 6.46 -19.42 12.03
N ARG A 195 6.86 -18.14 11.97
CA ARG A 195 6.97 -17.28 13.15
C ARG A 195 5.60 -16.89 13.70
N PHE A 196 4.53 -16.97 12.90
CA PHE A 196 3.21 -16.45 13.24
C PHE A 196 2.10 -17.47 12.97
N ASN A 197 1.15 -17.56 13.88
CA ASN A 197 -0.02 -18.42 13.72
C ASN A 197 -1.08 -17.80 12.80
N ASN A 198 -1.11 -16.48 12.69
CA ASN A 198 -2.11 -15.77 11.91
C ASN A 198 -1.63 -14.37 11.47
N TRP A 199 -2.36 -13.79 10.54
CA TRP A 199 -2.12 -12.46 9.97
C TRP A 199 -2.04 -11.35 11.04
N PHE A 200 -2.81 -11.45 12.13
CA PHE A 200 -2.83 -10.43 13.17
C PHE A 200 -1.55 -10.41 13.98
N GLU A 201 -0.99 -11.56 14.30
CA GLU A 201 0.31 -11.68 14.98
C GLU A 201 1.43 -11.10 14.11
N ALA A 202 1.40 -11.37 12.81
CA ALA A 202 2.34 -10.81 11.86
C ALA A 202 2.21 -9.28 11.73
N LEU A 203 0.98 -8.76 11.71
CA LEU A 203 0.72 -7.32 11.73
C LEU A 203 1.25 -6.67 13.01
N GLU A 204 0.93 -7.23 14.16
CA GLU A 204 1.39 -6.74 15.47
C GLU A 204 2.92 -6.77 15.59
N TRP A 205 3.56 -7.82 15.09
CA TRP A 205 5.02 -7.89 15.04
C TRP A 205 5.60 -6.74 14.22
N MET A 206 5.08 -6.50 13.00
CA MET A 206 5.55 -5.38 12.18
C MET A 206 5.30 -4.02 12.85
N GLN A 207 4.16 -3.84 13.52
CA GLN A 207 3.88 -2.63 14.31
C GLN A 207 4.93 -2.44 15.40
N ASN A 208 5.25 -3.49 16.15
CA ASN A 208 6.25 -3.45 17.21
C ASN A 208 7.67 -3.19 16.66
N GLU A 209 8.01 -3.69 15.47
CA GLU A 209 9.29 -3.36 14.82
C GLU A 209 9.38 -1.88 14.47
N THR A 210 8.27 -1.25 14.03
CA THR A 210 8.29 0.21 13.76
C THR A 210 8.60 1.04 15.00
N LEU A 211 8.17 0.60 16.19
CA LEU A 211 8.42 1.32 17.45
C LEU A 211 9.88 1.31 17.90
N LYS A 212 10.70 0.40 17.36
CA LYS A 212 12.12 0.29 17.69
C LYS A 212 13.02 1.21 16.86
N ILE A 213 12.45 1.84 15.83
CA ILE A 213 13.18 2.66 14.85
C ILE A 213 12.77 4.12 15.04
N ASP A 214 13.75 5.00 15.09
CA ASP A 214 13.49 6.44 15.01
C ASP A 214 13.38 6.85 13.54
N TYR A 215 12.19 7.29 13.12
CA TYR A 215 11.92 7.72 11.75
C TYR A 215 10.93 8.90 11.71
N ASP A 216 10.96 9.65 10.61
CA ASP A 216 10.04 10.76 10.34
C ASP A 216 8.84 10.29 9.51
N ILE A 217 9.08 9.45 8.51
CA ILE A 217 8.09 8.99 7.54
C ILE A 217 8.26 7.49 7.23
N ALA A 218 7.13 6.77 7.18
CA ALA A 218 7.06 5.40 6.72
C ALA A 218 6.53 5.33 5.28
N LEU A 219 7.29 4.69 4.38
CA LEU A 219 6.86 4.30 3.03
C LEU A 219 6.53 2.81 3.05
N ILE A 220 5.30 2.45 2.67
CA ILE A 220 4.76 1.12 2.94
C ILE A 220 4.27 0.45 1.66
N GLY A 221 4.74 -0.80 1.43
CA GLY A 221 4.34 -1.62 0.29
C GLY A 221 4.33 -3.11 0.65
N CYS A 222 3.31 -3.59 1.41
CA CYS A 222 3.27 -4.95 1.94
C CYS A 222 1.85 -5.57 1.95
N GLY A 223 1.14 -5.50 0.83
CA GLY A 223 -0.16 -6.14 0.66
C GLY A 223 -1.19 -5.66 1.68
N ALA A 224 -2.03 -6.57 2.20
CA ALA A 224 -3.08 -6.24 3.15
C ALA A 224 -2.60 -5.67 4.49
N TYR A 225 -1.33 -5.87 4.84
CA TYR A 225 -0.76 -5.26 6.05
C TYR A 225 -0.58 -3.74 5.93
N GLY A 226 -0.38 -3.25 4.70
CA GLY A 226 0.11 -1.89 4.47
C GLY A 226 -0.85 -0.80 4.92
N PHE A 227 -2.15 -0.97 4.72
CA PHE A 227 -3.13 0.03 5.08
C PHE A 227 -3.31 0.14 6.61
N PRO A 228 -3.46 -0.95 7.39
CA PRO A 228 -3.41 -0.92 8.84
C PRO A 228 -2.10 -0.39 9.44
N LEU A 229 -0.94 -0.75 8.85
CA LEU A 229 0.36 -0.22 9.29
C LEU A 229 0.45 1.30 9.09
N GLY A 230 -0.04 1.82 7.97
CA GLY A 230 -0.08 3.26 7.75
C GLY A 230 -0.90 4.01 8.80
N SER A 231 -2.06 3.46 9.15
CA SER A 231 -2.90 3.97 10.24
C SER A 231 -2.17 3.92 11.60
N PHE A 232 -1.49 2.81 11.89
CA PHE A 232 -0.71 2.64 13.12
C PHE A 232 0.41 3.69 13.21
N CYS A 233 1.23 3.85 12.17
CA CYS A 233 2.32 4.83 12.15
C CYS A 233 1.82 6.26 12.39
N LYS A 234 0.70 6.64 11.76
CA LYS A 234 0.09 7.95 12.02
C LYS A 234 -0.33 8.13 13.48
N ASN A 235 -0.91 7.09 14.10
CA ASN A 235 -1.29 7.14 15.52
C ASN A 235 -0.07 7.28 16.45
N GLN A 236 1.13 6.93 15.98
CA GLN A 236 2.40 7.19 16.68
C GLN A 236 2.97 8.60 16.39
N GLY A 237 2.21 9.47 15.75
CA GLY A 237 2.65 10.83 15.40
C GLY A 237 3.61 10.87 14.21
N LYS A 238 3.66 9.83 13.38
CA LYS A 238 4.53 9.75 12.21
C LYS A 238 3.76 10.02 10.91
N ILE A 239 4.49 10.36 9.86
CA ILE A 239 3.94 10.40 8.51
C ILE A 239 3.93 8.98 7.94
N ALA A 240 2.84 8.60 7.25
CA ALA A 240 2.76 7.30 6.60
C ALA A 240 2.20 7.42 5.17
N VAL A 241 2.88 6.80 4.21
CA VAL A 241 2.44 6.73 2.81
C VAL A 241 2.45 5.28 2.34
N HIS A 242 1.25 4.71 2.18
CA HIS A 242 1.07 3.34 1.68
C HIS A 242 0.67 3.36 0.20
N ILE A 243 1.64 3.08 -0.66
CA ILE A 243 1.45 3.02 -2.13
C ILE A 243 1.50 1.59 -2.69
N GLY A 244 1.52 0.59 -1.81
CA GLY A 244 1.53 -0.83 -2.21
C GLY A 244 2.72 -1.19 -3.09
N GLY A 245 2.52 -2.07 -4.07
CA GLY A 245 3.59 -2.55 -4.94
C GLY A 245 4.31 -1.46 -5.76
N ASP A 246 3.69 -0.29 -5.98
CA ASP A 246 4.36 0.81 -6.69
C ASP A 246 5.60 1.31 -5.93
N LEU A 247 5.73 1.03 -4.64
CA LEU A 247 6.89 1.41 -3.84
C LEU A 247 8.20 0.83 -4.37
N GLN A 248 8.17 -0.40 -4.89
CA GLN A 248 9.38 -1.02 -5.45
C GLN A 248 9.98 -0.23 -6.62
N MET A 249 9.11 0.44 -7.41
CA MET A 249 9.54 1.24 -8.55
C MET A 249 10.35 2.47 -8.13
N LEU A 250 10.06 3.05 -6.97
CA LEU A 250 10.83 4.17 -6.42
C LEU A 250 12.31 3.80 -6.17
N PHE A 251 12.59 2.53 -5.98
CA PHE A 251 13.95 2.00 -5.77
C PHE A 251 14.51 1.29 -7.02
N GLY A 252 13.91 1.51 -8.19
CA GLY A 252 14.39 0.89 -9.44
C GLY A 252 14.26 -0.64 -9.44
N ILE A 253 13.24 -1.19 -8.78
CA ILE A 253 12.97 -2.63 -8.79
C ILE A 253 11.80 -2.91 -9.73
N ILE A 254 12.07 -3.63 -10.82
CA ILE A 254 11.14 -3.86 -11.91
C ILE A 254 10.23 -5.06 -11.59
N GLY A 255 8.91 -4.89 -11.77
CA GLY A 255 7.96 -5.99 -11.81
C GLY A 255 7.20 -6.01 -13.14
N GLN A 256 6.73 -7.17 -13.56
CA GLN A 256 6.05 -7.37 -14.85
C GLN A 256 4.83 -6.45 -15.04
N ARG A 257 4.14 -6.13 -13.95
CA ARG A 257 2.95 -5.25 -13.96
C ARG A 257 3.23 -3.91 -14.60
N TRP A 258 4.40 -3.32 -14.38
CA TRP A 258 4.71 -1.95 -14.77
C TRP A 258 5.34 -1.83 -16.15
N LEU A 259 5.86 -2.93 -16.72
CA LEU A 259 6.49 -2.93 -18.04
C LEU A 259 5.57 -2.50 -19.19
N LYS A 260 4.26 -2.54 -18.98
CA LYS A 260 3.27 -2.09 -19.97
C LYS A 260 3.02 -0.58 -19.98
N TYR A 261 3.56 0.16 -19.01
CA TYR A 261 3.35 1.61 -18.90
C TYR A 261 4.53 2.37 -19.51
N GLU A 262 4.29 3.12 -20.59
CA GLU A 262 5.31 3.91 -21.30
C GLU A 262 6.10 4.82 -20.36
N ARG A 263 5.41 5.49 -19.42
CA ARG A 263 6.04 6.37 -18.43
C ARG A 263 7.08 5.66 -17.57
N VAL A 264 6.91 4.36 -17.31
CA VAL A 264 7.85 3.55 -16.55
C VAL A 264 8.98 3.07 -17.46
N GLN A 265 8.64 2.60 -18.66
CA GLN A 265 9.65 2.14 -19.64
C GLN A 265 10.68 3.22 -19.94
N GLY A 266 10.26 4.49 -20.05
CA GLY A 266 11.15 5.62 -20.28
C GLY A 266 12.12 5.93 -19.13
N GLN A 267 11.92 5.37 -17.95
CA GLN A 267 12.78 5.57 -16.79
C GLN A 267 13.70 4.40 -16.49
N ILE A 268 13.40 3.21 -17.05
CA ILE A 268 14.19 2.01 -16.83
C ILE A 268 15.56 2.17 -17.52
N ASN A 269 16.61 1.96 -16.73
CA ASN A 269 18.00 1.96 -17.21
C ASN A 269 18.74 0.73 -16.68
N GLU A 270 20.02 0.63 -16.96
CA GLU A 270 20.88 -0.51 -16.64
C GLU A 270 21.09 -0.76 -15.12
N TYR A 271 20.77 0.23 -14.28
CA TYR A 271 20.87 0.11 -12.82
C TYR A 271 19.59 -0.45 -12.19
N TRP A 272 18.48 -0.52 -12.93
CA TRP A 272 17.27 -1.13 -12.44
C TRP A 272 17.39 -2.66 -12.40
N VAL A 273 16.83 -3.28 -11.38
CA VAL A 273 16.91 -4.73 -11.16
C VAL A 273 15.54 -5.37 -11.03
N LYS A 274 15.48 -6.68 -11.19
CA LYS A 274 14.36 -7.49 -10.72
C LYS A 274 14.51 -7.78 -9.22
N PRO A 275 13.43 -8.12 -8.51
CA PRO A 275 13.52 -8.60 -7.12
C PRO A 275 14.50 -9.77 -7.00
N ASP A 276 15.16 -9.89 -5.85
CA ASP A 276 16.03 -11.04 -5.59
C ASP A 276 15.20 -12.34 -5.67
N LYS A 277 15.85 -13.42 -6.11
CA LYS A 277 15.21 -14.73 -6.21
C LYS A 277 14.66 -15.23 -4.88
N ALA A 278 15.33 -14.89 -3.78
CA ALA A 278 14.90 -15.22 -2.42
C ALA A 278 13.59 -14.51 -2.01
N ASP A 279 13.25 -13.40 -2.66
CA ASP A 279 12.03 -12.63 -2.41
C ASP A 279 10.85 -13.08 -3.30
N ILE A 280 11.06 -14.09 -4.17
CA ILE A 280 10.02 -14.63 -5.07
C ILE A 280 9.32 -15.82 -4.40
N PRO A 281 8.01 -15.73 -4.08
CA PRO A 281 7.26 -16.88 -3.55
C PRO A 281 7.25 -18.05 -4.53
N VAL A 282 7.28 -19.29 -4.04
CA VAL A 282 7.19 -20.50 -4.86
C VAL A 282 5.97 -20.47 -5.80
N ASN A 283 4.85 -19.97 -5.30
CA ASN A 283 3.58 -19.88 -6.03
C ASN A 283 3.33 -18.47 -6.60
N ALA A 284 4.37 -17.70 -6.91
CA ALA A 284 4.25 -16.33 -7.41
C ALA A 284 3.26 -16.18 -8.59
N GLN A 285 3.15 -17.20 -9.45
CA GLN A 285 2.24 -17.25 -10.59
C GLN A 285 0.76 -17.07 -10.21
N LEU A 286 0.36 -17.42 -8.99
CA LEU A 286 -1.01 -17.23 -8.49
C LEU A 286 -1.36 -15.76 -8.32
N VAL A 287 -0.36 -14.88 -8.21
CA VAL A 287 -0.54 -13.44 -8.03
C VAL A 287 -0.43 -12.74 -9.37
N GLU A 288 -1.54 -12.69 -10.09
CA GLU A 288 -1.63 -11.98 -11.39
C GLU A 288 -0.44 -12.29 -12.33
N ASN A 289 -0.14 -13.61 -12.49
CA ASN A 289 0.99 -14.10 -13.29
C ASN A 289 2.36 -13.54 -12.83
N ALA A 290 2.62 -13.59 -11.54
CA ALA A 290 3.88 -13.12 -10.95
C ALA A 290 4.15 -11.61 -11.19
N CYS A 291 3.13 -10.79 -11.14
CA CYS A 291 3.16 -9.39 -11.59
C CYS A 291 4.16 -8.47 -10.84
N TYR A 292 4.60 -8.84 -9.65
CA TYR A 292 5.55 -8.05 -8.85
C TYR A 292 7.01 -8.44 -9.10
N TRP A 293 7.26 -9.62 -9.75
CA TRP A 293 8.58 -10.25 -9.91
C TRP A 293 9.03 -10.36 -11.37
#